data_7ff08df6bf322a31e7ea88078b1b8329
#
_entry.id   7ff08df6bf322a31e7ea88078b1b8329
#
_cell.length_a   1.000
_cell.length_b   1.000
_cell.length_c   1.000
_cell.angle_alpha   90.00
_cell.angle_beta   90.00
_cell.angle_gamma   90.00
#
_symmetry.space_group_name_H-M   'P 1'
#
loop_
_entity.id
_entity.type
_entity.pdbx_description
1 polymer ?
#
loop_
_entity_poly.entity_id
_entity_poly.type
_entity_poly.pdbx_seq_one_letter_code
_entity_poly.pdbx_strand_id
1 'polypeptide(L)'
;SLISGQQVDFEDIYCEGITKITVEDMKYAKAMGTTIKLLASSRRYAGNRLHAIVAPCMLYPEHPLYNVNDVFNAIFVHGNVLGDAMFYGSGAGKLPTASAVVADVVDEAKHLNRNIMTMWKEEKLQLEDKADSKRRFFVRIKGKEEELVPQLKESYGEIEVVKVPELEGEFGFVTPVMME
;
A
#
# COMPACT_ATOMS: atom_id res chain seq x y z
N SER A 1 3.88 14.82 -2.63
CA SER A 1 4.12 16.19 -3.14
C SER A 1 5.17 16.25 -4.23
N LEU A 2 6.37 15.69 -4.02
CA LEU A 2 7.48 15.74 -4.99
C LEU A 2 7.13 15.16 -6.37
N ILE A 3 6.51 13.99 -6.41
CA ILE A 3 6.11 13.32 -7.68
C ILE A 3 5.06 14.13 -8.44
N SER A 4 4.15 14.78 -7.73
CA SER A 4 3.06 15.56 -8.34
C SER A 4 3.46 17.00 -8.69
N GLY A 5 4.52 17.53 -8.08
CA GLY A 5 4.90 18.94 -8.17
C GLY A 5 3.86 19.87 -7.55
N GLN A 6 3.10 19.39 -6.56
CA GLN A 6 2.03 20.14 -5.87
C GLN A 6 2.00 19.79 -4.38
N GLN A 7 1.49 20.69 -3.57
CA GLN A 7 1.33 20.47 -2.13
C GLN A 7 0.34 19.34 -1.86
N VAL A 8 0.74 18.41 -1.01
CA VAL A 8 -0.11 17.39 -0.37
C VAL A 8 0.31 17.34 1.09
N ASP A 9 -0.62 17.58 2.01
CA ASP A 9 -0.31 17.57 3.44
C ASP A 9 -0.39 16.14 3.97
N PHE A 10 0.57 15.79 4.80
CA PHE A 10 0.66 14.45 5.38
C PHE A 10 -0.57 14.12 6.24
N GLU A 11 -1.07 15.10 6.96
CA GLU A 11 -2.20 14.98 7.87
C GLU A 11 -3.51 14.64 7.16
N ASP A 12 -3.61 14.96 5.87
CA ASP A 12 -4.78 14.64 5.05
C ASP A 12 -4.74 13.21 4.48
N ILE A 13 -3.58 12.53 4.59
CA ILE A 13 -3.42 11.16 4.07
C ILE A 13 -3.84 10.15 5.13
N TYR A 14 -4.76 9.26 4.78
CA TYR A 14 -5.07 8.14 5.66
C TYR A 14 -3.86 7.21 5.83
N CYS A 15 -3.45 7.04 7.10
CA CYS A 15 -2.30 6.22 7.46
C CYS A 15 -2.69 5.18 8.51
N GLU A 16 -2.59 3.92 8.15
CA GLU A 16 -2.72 2.78 9.05
C GLU A 16 -1.44 1.95 9.04
N GLY A 17 -0.82 1.80 10.22
CA GLY A 17 0.38 0.98 10.39
C GLY A 17 0.07 -0.51 10.57
N ILE A 18 1.13 -1.31 10.72
CA ILE A 18 1.05 -2.78 10.87
C ILE A 18 0.99 -3.25 12.33
N THR A 19 0.95 -2.35 13.29
CA THR A 19 0.99 -2.70 14.73
C THR A 19 -0.22 -3.48 15.21
N LYS A 20 -1.32 -3.46 14.46
CA LYS A 20 -2.53 -4.23 14.72
C LYS A 20 -2.56 -5.59 14.02
N ILE A 21 -1.61 -5.84 13.12
CA ILE A 21 -1.51 -7.12 12.41
C ILE A 21 -0.98 -8.17 13.38
N THR A 22 -1.68 -9.27 13.49
CA THR A 22 -1.39 -10.36 14.42
C THR A 22 -0.82 -11.59 13.70
N VAL A 23 -0.35 -12.56 14.47
CA VAL A 23 0.14 -13.84 13.92
C VAL A 23 -1.00 -14.61 13.23
N GLU A 24 -2.22 -14.49 13.75
CA GLU A 24 -3.42 -15.08 13.15
C GLU A 24 -3.69 -14.50 11.77
N ASP A 25 -3.57 -13.17 11.60
CA ASP A 25 -3.72 -12.52 10.28
C ASP A 25 -2.68 -13.05 9.28
N MET A 26 -1.45 -13.29 9.74
CA MET A 26 -0.40 -13.89 8.91
C MET A 26 -0.73 -15.34 8.51
N LYS A 27 -1.38 -16.12 9.39
CA LYS A 27 -1.85 -17.47 9.04
C LYS A 27 -2.93 -17.44 7.98
N TYR A 28 -3.88 -16.51 8.08
CA TYR A 28 -4.89 -16.30 7.03
C TYR A 28 -4.27 -15.87 5.72
N ALA A 29 -3.35 -14.92 5.74
CA ALA A 29 -2.63 -14.51 4.53
C ALA A 29 -1.92 -15.69 3.87
N LYS A 30 -1.25 -16.54 4.67
CA LYS A 30 -0.60 -17.76 4.18
C LYS A 30 -1.60 -18.75 3.58
N ALA A 31 -2.75 -18.97 4.24
CA ALA A 31 -3.81 -19.85 3.74
C ALA A 31 -4.39 -19.37 2.40
N MET A 32 -4.40 -18.06 2.19
CA MET A 32 -4.82 -17.42 0.93
C MET A 32 -3.71 -17.37 -0.14
N GLY A 33 -2.50 -17.86 0.15
CA GLY A 33 -1.35 -17.73 -0.75
C GLY A 33 -0.84 -16.30 -0.92
N THR A 34 -1.15 -15.41 0.04
CA THR A 34 -0.76 -14.00 0.00
C THR A 34 0.32 -13.67 1.03
N THR A 35 0.87 -12.48 0.94
CA THR A 35 1.74 -11.88 1.97
C THR A 35 1.20 -10.52 2.39
N ILE A 36 1.37 -10.15 3.66
CA ILE A 36 0.98 -8.83 4.15
C ILE A 36 2.16 -7.87 4.01
N LYS A 37 1.94 -6.76 3.33
CA LYS A 37 2.91 -5.67 3.18
C LYS A 37 2.28 -4.35 3.60
N LEU A 38 3.04 -3.50 4.28
CA LEU A 38 2.66 -2.11 4.48
C LEU A 38 2.97 -1.33 3.21
N LEU A 39 1.94 -0.88 2.52
CA LEU A 39 2.08 -0.11 1.29
C LEU A 39 1.72 1.35 1.50
N ALA A 40 2.60 2.23 1.04
CA ALA A 40 2.24 3.61 0.74
C ALA A 40 1.90 3.68 -0.75
N SER A 41 0.66 3.97 -1.08
CA SER A 41 0.22 4.01 -2.47
C SER A 41 -0.42 5.35 -2.82
N SER A 42 -0.14 5.84 -4.03
CA SER A 42 -0.79 7.01 -4.56
C SER A 42 -1.22 6.79 -6.01
N ARG A 43 -2.38 7.31 -6.36
CA ARG A 43 -2.91 7.24 -7.71
C ARG A 43 -3.47 8.57 -8.12
N ARG A 44 -2.95 9.11 -9.22
CA ARG A 44 -3.45 10.37 -9.80
C ARG A 44 -4.62 10.11 -10.72
N TYR A 45 -5.66 10.92 -10.58
CA TYR A 45 -6.83 10.92 -11.45
C TYR A 45 -6.90 12.21 -12.27
N ALA A 46 -7.80 12.25 -13.23
CA ALA A 46 -8.13 13.47 -13.96
C ALA A 46 -8.69 14.56 -13.00
N GLY A 47 -8.58 15.82 -13.38
CA GLY A 47 -9.15 16.93 -12.59
C GLY A 47 -8.35 17.29 -11.33
N ASN A 48 -7.03 17.07 -11.35
CA ASN A 48 -6.11 17.42 -10.24
C ASN A 48 -6.42 16.72 -8.91
N ARG A 49 -6.95 15.48 -8.98
CA ARG A 49 -7.29 14.66 -7.82
C ARG A 49 -6.24 13.57 -7.59
N LEU A 50 -5.98 13.26 -6.35
CA LEU A 50 -5.03 12.26 -5.91
C LEU A 50 -5.68 11.34 -4.86
N HIS A 51 -5.62 10.05 -5.06
CA HIS A 51 -5.83 9.09 -3.97
C HIS A 51 -4.46 8.75 -3.36
N ALA A 52 -4.33 8.90 -2.06
CA ALA A 52 -3.12 8.54 -1.33
C ALA A 52 -3.49 7.84 -0.02
N ILE A 53 -2.82 6.73 0.27
CA ILE A 53 -3.08 5.93 1.46
C ILE A 53 -1.82 5.17 1.88
N VAL A 54 -1.66 4.99 3.19
CA VAL A 54 -0.73 4.04 3.79
C VAL A 54 -1.53 3.01 4.57
N ALA A 55 -1.45 1.74 4.17
CA ALA A 55 -2.20 0.67 4.84
C ALA A 55 -1.55 -0.70 4.64
N PRO A 56 -1.81 -1.66 5.55
CA PRO A 56 -1.48 -3.06 5.33
C PRO A 56 -2.31 -3.62 4.17
N CYS A 57 -1.64 -4.28 3.24
CA CYS A 57 -2.26 -4.89 2.08
C CYS A 57 -1.85 -6.35 1.95
N MET A 58 -2.77 -7.22 1.60
CA MET A 58 -2.49 -8.59 1.20
C MET A 58 -2.17 -8.62 -0.30
N LEU A 59 -0.96 -9.08 -0.63
CA LEU A 59 -0.48 -9.16 -2.00
C LEU A 59 -0.43 -10.60 -2.46
N TYR A 60 -0.90 -10.87 -3.67
CA TYR A 60 -0.72 -12.15 -4.36
C TYR A 60 0.67 -12.25 -5.02
N PRO A 61 1.15 -13.47 -5.32
CA PRO A 61 2.49 -13.69 -5.92
C PRO A 61 2.73 -12.95 -7.24
N GLU A 62 1.67 -12.65 -7.98
CA GLU A 62 1.73 -11.92 -9.26
C GLU A 62 2.08 -10.44 -9.09
N HIS A 63 1.92 -9.90 -7.89
CA HIS A 63 2.21 -8.49 -7.64
C HIS A 63 3.72 -8.26 -7.53
N PRO A 64 4.31 -7.28 -8.25
CA PRO A 64 5.76 -7.06 -8.28
C PRO A 64 6.40 -6.86 -6.89
N LEU A 65 5.66 -6.29 -5.94
CA LEU A 65 6.14 -6.05 -4.58
C LEU A 65 6.04 -7.26 -3.65
N TYR A 66 5.45 -8.38 -4.09
CA TYR A 66 5.26 -9.57 -3.26
C TYR A 66 6.57 -10.09 -2.66
N ASN A 67 7.62 -10.19 -3.47
CA ASN A 67 8.92 -10.74 -3.09
C ASN A 67 9.90 -9.72 -2.50
N VAL A 68 9.46 -8.50 -2.20
CA VAL A 68 10.31 -7.50 -1.54
C VAL A 68 10.31 -7.78 -0.04
N ASN A 69 11.42 -8.33 0.48
CA ASN A 69 11.54 -8.79 1.87
C ASN A 69 12.83 -8.27 2.52
N ASP A 70 12.91 -8.47 3.83
CA ASP A 70 14.09 -8.19 4.68
C ASP A 70 14.55 -6.73 4.59
N VAL A 71 15.80 -6.52 4.22
CA VAL A 71 16.41 -5.18 4.11
C VAL A 71 16.06 -4.45 2.82
N PHE A 72 15.38 -5.13 1.91
CA PHE A 72 15.05 -4.58 0.60
C PHE A 72 13.79 -3.72 0.66
N ASN A 73 13.83 -2.66 -0.12
CA ASN A 73 12.70 -1.78 -0.38
C ASN A 73 12.47 -1.67 -1.88
N ALA A 74 11.25 -1.37 -2.27
CA ALA A 74 10.94 -1.12 -3.66
C ALA A 74 9.91 0.00 -3.80
N ILE A 75 10.04 0.73 -4.91
CA ILE A 75 9.04 1.67 -5.40
C ILE A 75 8.56 1.14 -6.74
N PHE A 76 7.28 0.78 -6.81
CA PHE A 76 6.64 0.35 -8.05
C PHE A 76 5.87 1.52 -8.66
N VAL A 77 6.13 1.81 -9.92
CA VAL A 77 5.52 2.93 -10.65
C VAL A 77 4.83 2.40 -11.90
N HIS A 78 3.56 2.75 -12.06
CA HIS A 78 2.82 2.52 -13.29
C HIS A 78 2.61 3.84 -14.02
N GLY A 79 3.22 4.00 -15.19
CA GLY A 79 3.12 5.19 -16.02
C GLY A 79 2.32 4.92 -17.30
N ASN A 80 1.61 5.93 -17.78
CA ASN A 80 0.78 5.82 -18.98
C ASN A 80 1.57 5.58 -20.29
N VAL A 81 2.84 5.95 -20.31
CA VAL A 81 3.74 5.78 -21.47
C VAL A 81 4.82 4.74 -21.19
N LEU A 82 5.44 4.83 -20.02
CA LEU A 82 6.50 3.89 -19.60
C LEU A 82 5.96 2.49 -19.30
N GLY A 83 4.68 2.37 -18.90
CA GLY A 83 4.17 1.13 -18.31
C GLY A 83 4.70 0.93 -16.89
N ASP A 84 5.03 -0.32 -16.57
CA ASP A 84 5.48 -0.70 -15.23
C ASP A 84 6.99 -0.54 -15.09
N ALA A 85 7.41 0.12 -14.02
CA ALA A 85 8.80 0.24 -13.61
C ALA A 85 8.92 -0.02 -12.11
N MET A 86 10.02 -0.63 -11.69
CA MET A 86 10.30 -0.87 -10.27
C MET A 86 11.73 -0.46 -9.94
N PHE A 87 11.87 0.34 -8.90
CA PHE A 87 13.14 0.66 -8.27
C PHE A 87 13.28 -0.22 -7.04
N TYR A 88 14.31 -1.05 -7.00
CA TYR A 88 14.54 -2.04 -5.97
C TYR A 88 15.95 -1.95 -5.44
N GLY A 89 16.12 -1.98 -4.12
CA GLY A 89 17.43 -1.92 -3.49
C GLY A 89 17.40 -2.02 -1.98
N SER A 90 18.57 -2.08 -1.37
CA SER A 90 18.72 -2.07 0.09
C SER A 90 18.41 -0.67 0.62
N GLY A 91 17.29 -0.51 1.30
CA GLY A 91 16.90 0.75 1.94
C GLY A 91 17.57 0.95 3.30
N ALA A 92 17.91 -0.15 3.98
CA ALA A 92 18.54 -0.13 5.30
C ALA A 92 19.97 -0.65 5.24
N GLY A 93 20.80 -0.20 6.17
CA GLY A 93 22.17 -0.65 6.34
C GLY A 93 23.19 0.48 6.23
N LYS A 94 24.31 0.33 6.96
CA LYS A 94 25.36 1.34 7.06
C LYS A 94 25.92 1.77 5.69
N LEU A 95 26.26 0.81 4.85
CA LEU A 95 26.88 1.10 3.54
C LEU A 95 25.87 1.65 2.51
N PRO A 96 24.68 1.08 2.33
CA PRO A 96 23.68 1.64 1.43
C PRO A 96 23.31 3.08 1.78
N THR A 97 23.09 3.37 3.08
CA THR A 97 22.77 4.72 3.54
C THR A 97 23.93 5.70 3.28
N ALA A 98 25.17 5.31 3.62
CA ALA A 98 26.33 6.14 3.36
C ALA A 98 26.52 6.40 1.87
N SER A 99 26.31 5.40 1.01
CA SER A 99 26.38 5.55 -0.45
C SER A 99 25.37 6.57 -0.98
N ALA A 100 24.15 6.53 -0.50
CA ALA A 100 23.12 7.48 -0.89
C ALA A 100 23.47 8.92 -0.49
N VAL A 101 23.89 9.12 0.76
CA VAL A 101 24.32 10.44 1.25
C VAL A 101 25.49 10.99 0.44
N VAL A 102 26.50 10.16 0.16
CA VAL A 102 27.66 10.58 -0.65
C VAL A 102 27.23 10.90 -2.08
N ALA A 103 26.31 10.14 -2.66
CA ALA A 103 25.81 10.44 -4.00
C ALA A 103 25.13 11.81 -4.07
N ASP A 104 24.30 12.15 -3.08
CA ASP A 104 23.63 13.44 -2.99
C ASP A 104 24.66 14.59 -2.82
N VAL A 105 25.66 14.43 -1.95
CA VAL A 105 26.73 15.42 -1.77
C VAL A 105 27.50 15.63 -3.07
N VAL A 106 27.81 14.58 -3.80
CA VAL A 106 28.52 14.67 -5.10
C VAL A 106 27.64 15.36 -6.14
N ASP A 107 26.33 15.07 -6.15
CA ASP A 107 25.41 15.72 -7.08
C ASP A 107 25.31 17.23 -6.81
N GLU A 108 25.12 17.62 -5.57
CA GLU A 108 25.12 19.03 -5.14
C GLU A 108 26.46 19.74 -5.50
N ALA A 109 27.58 19.08 -5.26
CA ALA A 109 28.89 19.64 -5.60
C ALA A 109 29.04 19.90 -7.11
N LYS A 110 28.46 19.08 -7.98
CA LYS A 110 28.43 19.28 -9.43
C LYS A 110 27.55 20.44 -9.87
N HIS A 111 26.56 20.78 -9.05
CA HIS A 111 25.60 21.84 -9.32
C HIS A 111 25.86 23.16 -8.56
N LEU A 112 27.01 23.29 -7.93
CA LEU A 112 27.41 24.53 -7.28
C LEU A 112 27.26 25.73 -8.24
N ASN A 113 26.69 26.81 -7.73
CA ASN A 113 26.39 28.04 -8.48
C ASN A 113 25.43 27.88 -9.66
N ARG A 114 24.66 26.80 -9.71
CA ARG A 114 23.59 26.60 -10.66
C ARG A 114 22.26 26.58 -9.93
N ASN A 115 21.27 27.28 -10.48
CA ASN A 115 19.90 27.16 -9.98
C ASN A 115 19.18 26.06 -10.75
N ILE A 116 18.85 24.98 -10.05
CA ILE A 116 17.99 23.91 -10.60
C ILE A 116 16.56 24.30 -10.31
N MET A 117 15.85 24.75 -11.34
CA MET A 117 14.43 25.12 -11.19
C MET A 117 13.59 23.87 -10.91
N THR A 118 12.98 23.83 -9.73
CA THR A 118 11.93 22.89 -9.41
C THR A 118 10.60 23.55 -9.75
N MET A 119 9.86 22.97 -10.72
CA MET A 119 8.53 23.48 -11.05
C MET A 119 7.53 22.97 -10.00
N TRP A 120 7.01 23.90 -9.23
CA TRP A 120 6.02 23.65 -8.19
C TRP A 120 4.78 24.47 -8.45
N LYS A 121 3.62 23.83 -8.40
CA LYS A 121 2.34 24.52 -8.54
C LYS A 121 1.89 25.04 -7.17
N GLU A 122 1.32 26.25 -7.15
CA GLU A 122 0.79 26.86 -5.91
C GLU A 122 -0.46 26.15 -5.40
N GLU A 123 -1.26 25.61 -6.32
CA GLU A 123 -2.49 24.92 -5.98
C GLU A 123 -2.22 23.60 -5.25
N LYS A 124 -2.90 23.40 -4.12
CA LYS A 124 -2.90 22.15 -3.37
C LYS A 124 -3.68 21.07 -4.16
N LEU A 125 -3.14 19.85 -4.18
CA LEU A 125 -3.86 18.69 -4.71
C LEU A 125 -5.06 18.34 -3.84
N GLN A 126 -6.18 18.04 -4.47
CA GLN A 126 -7.33 17.50 -3.77
C GLN A 126 -7.16 16.01 -3.54
N LEU A 127 -7.19 15.59 -2.29
CA LEU A 127 -7.21 14.18 -1.94
C LEU A 127 -8.62 13.62 -2.08
N GLU A 128 -8.73 12.47 -2.71
CA GLU A 128 -9.93 11.64 -2.70
C GLU A 128 -10.14 11.07 -1.30
N ASP A 129 -11.39 10.99 -0.86
CA ASP A 129 -11.71 10.28 0.38
C ASP A 129 -11.33 8.81 0.23
N LYS A 130 -10.80 8.21 1.29
CA LYS A 130 -10.48 6.78 1.31
C LYS A 130 -11.73 5.91 1.03
N ALA A 131 -12.89 6.38 1.47
CA ALA A 131 -14.16 5.71 1.27
C ALA A 131 -14.57 5.61 -0.22
N ASP A 132 -14.11 6.52 -1.08
CA ASP A 132 -14.40 6.52 -2.51
C ASP A 132 -13.57 5.47 -3.28
N SER A 133 -12.59 4.86 -2.64
CA SER A 133 -11.74 3.86 -3.28
C SER A 133 -12.36 2.46 -3.21
N LYS A 134 -12.48 1.82 -4.36
CA LYS A 134 -12.99 0.44 -4.46
C LYS A 134 -11.86 -0.56 -4.17
N ARG A 135 -12.08 -1.44 -3.21
CA ARG A 135 -11.13 -2.50 -2.80
C ARG A 135 -11.87 -3.72 -2.30
N ARG A 136 -11.11 -4.77 -2.09
CA ARG A 136 -11.56 -5.95 -1.33
C ARG A 136 -10.98 -5.85 0.07
N PHE A 137 -11.78 -6.23 1.06
CA PHE A 137 -11.35 -6.24 2.45
C PHE A 137 -11.30 -7.67 2.96
N PHE A 138 -10.21 -7.99 3.64
CA PHE A 138 -10.13 -9.19 4.45
C PHE A 138 -10.64 -8.88 5.85
N VAL A 139 -11.58 -9.67 6.33
CA VAL A 139 -12.20 -9.50 7.65
C VAL A 139 -12.11 -10.81 8.42
N ARG A 140 -11.65 -10.73 9.65
CA ARG A 140 -11.66 -11.83 10.61
C ARG A 140 -12.84 -11.69 11.56
N ILE A 141 -13.58 -12.76 11.81
CA ILE A 141 -14.75 -12.75 12.67
C ILE A 141 -14.76 -13.97 13.57
N LYS A 142 -15.12 -13.77 14.84
CA LYS A 142 -15.35 -14.85 15.80
C LYS A 142 -16.79 -15.34 15.71
N GLY A 143 -16.97 -16.64 15.68
CA GLY A 143 -18.28 -17.28 15.64
C GLY A 143 -18.32 -18.50 14.74
N LYS A 144 -19.48 -19.08 14.61
CA LYS A 144 -19.72 -20.24 13.76
C LYS A 144 -20.07 -19.82 12.35
N GLU A 145 -19.37 -20.40 11.39
CA GLU A 145 -19.57 -20.09 9.98
C GLU A 145 -21.00 -20.33 9.53
N GLU A 146 -21.61 -21.47 9.91
CA GLU A 146 -22.95 -21.83 9.51
C GLU A 146 -24.01 -20.79 9.93
N GLU A 147 -23.74 -20.06 11.04
CA GLU A 147 -24.66 -19.06 11.57
C GLU A 147 -24.42 -17.67 10.93
N LEU A 148 -23.14 -17.32 10.67
CA LEU A 148 -22.76 -15.98 10.29
C LEU A 148 -22.68 -15.77 8.77
N VAL A 149 -22.25 -16.76 7.99
CA VAL A 149 -22.08 -16.61 6.54
C VAL A 149 -23.35 -16.19 5.82
N PRO A 150 -24.57 -16.70 6.15
CA PRO A 150 -25.80 -16.22 5.51
C PRO A 150 -26.01 -14.71 5.73
N GLN A 151 -25.79 -14.22 6.95
CA GLN A 151 -25.94 -12.79 7.31
C GLN A 151 -24.88 -11.91 6.63
N LEU A 152 -23.64 -12.41 6.54
CA LEU A 152 -22.56 -11.73 5.86
C LEU A 152 -22.82 -11.63 4.35
N LYS A 153 -23.36 -12.69 3.74
CA LYS A 153 -23.74 -12.65 2.32
C LYS A 153 -24.90 -11.69 2.06
N GLU A 154 -25.84 -11.57 2.97
CA GLU A 154 -26.92 -10.58 2.89
C GLU A 154 -26.36 -9.14 2.94
N SER A 155 -25.34 -8.91 3.78
CA SER A 155 -24.77 -7.57 3.99
C SER A 155 -23.76 -7.16 2.92
N TYR A 156 -22.92 -8.09 2.48
CA TYR A 156 -21.75 -7.81 1.61
C TYR A 156 -21.86 -8.42 0.21
N GLY A 157 -22.87 -9.26 -0.06
CA GLY A 157 -22.98 -10.04 -1.29
C GLY A 157 -22.10 -11.30 -1.25
N GLU A 158 -21.60 -11.71 -2.41
CA GLU A 158 -20.76 -12.92 -2.48
C GLU A 158 -19.40 -12.68 -1.84
N ILE A 159 -19.12 -13.40 -0.75
CA ILE A 159 -17.86 -13.37 0.01
C ILE A 159 -17.07 -14.66 -0.23
N GLU A 160 -15.75 -14.56 -0.14
CA GLU A 160 -14.85 -15.72 -0.15
C GLU A 160 -14.49 -16.09 1.29
N VAL A 161 -14.98 -17.21 1.79
CA VAL A 161 -14.68 -17.69 3.14
C VAL A 161 -13.30 -18.34 3.18
N VAL A 162 -12.52 -18.01 4.20
CA VAL A 162 -11.17 -18.53 4.43
C VAL A 162 -11.09 -19.14 5.81
N LYS A 163 -10.62 -20.38 5.89
CA LYS A 163 -10.41 -21.12 7.15
C LYS A 163 -8.95 -21.41 7.38
N VAL A 164 -8.55 -21.31 8.63
CA VAL A 164 -7.26 -21.77 9.12
C VAL A 164 -7.53 -22.84 10.18
N PRO A 165 -7.19 -24.12 9.92
CA PRO A 165 -7.59 -25.24 10.80
C PRO A 165 -7.16 -25.08 12.26
N GLU A 166 -6.03 -24.37 12.50
CA GLU A 166 -5.48 -24.14 13.84
C GLU A 166 -6.16 -22.99 14.60
N LEU A 167 -7.13 -22.29 13.98
CA LEU A 167 -7.84 -21.18 14.60
C LEU A 167 -9.30 -21.55 14.80
N GLU A 168 -9.58 -22.19 15.94
CA GLU A 168 -10.93 -22.63 16.30
C GLU A 168 -11.80 -21.44 16.75
N GLY A 169 -13.10 -21.50 16.40
CA GLY A 169 -14.09 -20.50 16.83
C GLY A 169 -14.03 -19.16 16.10
N GLU A 170 -13.25 -19.08 15.03
CA GLU A 170 -13.19 -17.92 14.13
C GLU A 170 -13.00 -18.36 12.66
N PHE A 171 -13.32 -17.47 11.76
CA PHE A 171 -12.99 -17.62 10.34
C PHE A 171 -12.72 -16.25 9.72
N GLY A 172 -12.09 -16.26 8.56
CA GLY A 172 -11.90 -15.06 7.74
C GLY A 172 -12.80 -15.06 6.53
N PHE A 173 -13.03 -13.90 5.96
CA PHE A 173 -13.63 -13.80 4.64
C PHE A 173 -13.08 -12.58 3.88
N VAL A 174 -13.17 -12.65 2.57
CA VAL A 174 -12.83 -11.53 1.69
C VAL A 174 -14.11 -11.02 1.04
N THR A 175 -14.33 -9.72 1.13
CA THR A 175 -15.48 -9.06 0.50
C THR A 175 -15.35 -9.03 -1.02
N PRO A 176 -16.43 -8.86 -1.77
CA PRO A 176 -16.35 -8.39 -3.16
C PRO A 176 -15.69 -7.02 -3.22
N VAL A 177 -15.41 -6.53 -4.42
CA VAL A 177 -14.91 -5.16 -4.61
C VAL A 177 -16.00 -4.18 -4.21
N MET A 178 -15.75 -3.41 -3.18
CA MET A 178 -16.71 -2.44 -2.62
C MET A 178 -16.00 -1.16 -2.19
N MET A 179 -16.74 -0.11 -1.96
CA MET A 179 -16.29 1.08 -1.23
C MET A 179 -16.27 0.78 0.27
N GLU A 180 -15.42 1.47 1.00
CA GLU A 180 -15.29 1.29 2.47
C GLU A 180 -16.55 1.70 3.20
#